data_83bc3c6b2f2aa40561816856ed4e3742
#
_entry.id   83bc3c6b2f2aa40561816856ed4e3742
#
_cell.length_a   1.000
_cell.length_b   1.000
_cell.length_c   1.000
_cell.angle_alpha   90.00
_cell.angle_beta   90.00
_cell.angle_gamma   90.00
#
_symmetry.space_group_name_H-M   'P 1'
#
loop_
_entity.id
_entity.type
_entity.pdbx_description
1 polymer ?
#
loop_
_entity_poly.entity_id
_entity_poly.type
_entity_poly.pdbx_seq_one_letter_code
_entity_poly.pdbx_strand_id
1 'polypeptide(L)'
;MEAGVDAVEIHMAHGYLVSTFLSPRTNKRLDEFGGSFENRMRFSRLIIEEVKKMTEGKIAVLARINSCDEVPGGLDVHDSAAIAAYLEGCGLMPFMYPELFISAMNLCGHPQ
;
A
#
# COMPACT_ATOMS: atom_id res chain seq x y z
N MET A 1 -17.02 -9.31 -14.37
CA MET A 1 -17.04 -7.83 -14.19
C MET A 1 -18.36 -7.25 -14.65
N GLU A 2 -19.36 -7.53 -13.84
CA GLU A 2 -20.72 -7.09 -14.19
C GLU A 2 -20.89 -5.58 -14.16
N ALA A 3 -20.15 -4.90 -13.27
CA ALA A 3 -20.26 -3.45 -13.14
C ALA A 3 -19.64 -2.67 -14.30
N GLY A 4 -18.82 -3.32 -15.12
CA GLY A 4 -18.21 -2.68 -16.29
C GLY A 4 -17.13 -1.65 -15.98
N VAL A 5 -16.51 -1.72 -14.81
CA VAL A 5 -15.43 -0.78 -14.46
C VAL A 5 -14.13 -1.15 -15.17
N ASP A 6 -13.29 -0.15 -15.40
CA ASP A 6 -11.99 -0.34 -16.04
C ASP A 6 -10.85 -0.51 -15.02
N ALA A 7 -11.06 -0.08 -13.80
CA ALA A 7 -10.05 -0.13 -12.74
C ALA A 7 -10.71 -0.14 -11.38
N VAL A 8 -9.97 -0.62 -10.38
CA VAL A 8 -10.37 -0.52 -8.97
C VAL A 8 -9.19 0.03 -8.18
N GLU A 9 -9.49 0.77 -7.11
CA GLU A 9 -8.48 1.28 -6.20
C GLU A 9 -8.72 0.69 -4.82
N ILE A 10 -7.72 0.01 -4.28
CA ILE A 10 -7.80 -0.60 -2.97
C ILE A 10 -7.37 0.45 -1.93
N HIS A 11 -8.22 0.68 -0.94
CA HIS A 11 -7.93 1.66 0.10
C HIS A 11 -7.01 1.05 1.15
N MET A 12 -5.75 1.48 1.15
CA MET A 12 -4.71 1.00 2.07
C MET A 12 -4.13 2.15 2.88
N ALA A 13 -4.92 3.19 3.13
CA ALA A 13 -4.44 4.42 3.74
C ALA A 13 -5.39 4.90 4.84
N HIS A 14 -5.02 6.00 5.49
CA HIS A 14 -5.84 6.79 6.40
C HIS A 14 -6.30 6.02 7.65
N GLY A 15 -5.53 5.03 8.09
CA GLY A 15 -5.83 4.30 9.31
C GLY A 15 -6.96 3.28 9.22
N TYR A 16 -7.47 3.02 8.01
CA TYR A 16 -8.48 1.99 7.83
C TYR A 16 -7.85 0.59 7.83
N LEU A 17 -8.65 -0.45 7.64
CA LEU A 17 -8.23 -1.83 7.93
C LEU A 17 -6.88 -2.21 7.34
N VAL A 18 -6.68 -2.06 6.03
CA VAL A 18 -5.43 -2.49 5.40
C VAL A 18 -4.26 -1.64 5.89
N SER A 19 -4.49 -0.33 6.06
CA SER A 19 -3.48 0.59 6.57
C SER A 19 -2.96 0.15 7.93
N THR A 20 -3.81 -0.39 8.79
CA THR A 20 -3.40 -0.81 10.14
C THR A 20 -2.43 -2.00 10.11
N PHE A 21 -2.42 -2.79 9.06
CA PHE A 21 -1.46 -3.87 8.90
C PHE A 21 -0.10 -3.39 8.43
N LEU A 22 -0.06 -2.32 7.63
CA LEU A 22 1.17 -1.85 6.99
C LEU A 22 2.13 -1.18 7.97
N SER A 23 1.61 -0.42 8.92
CA SER A 23 2.43 0.38 9.82
C SER A 23 2.83 -0.40 11.07
N PRO A 24 4.12 -0.38 11.46
CA PRO A 24 4.54 -1.01 12.71
C PRO A 24 3.97 -0.34 13.95
N ARG A 25 3.49 0.91 13.83
CA ARG A 25 2.87 1.62 14.94
C ARG A 25 1.52 0.99 15.32
N THR A 26 0.75 0.59 14.33
CA THR A 26 -0.58 0.02 14.54
C THR A 26 -0.59 -1.50 14.51
N ASN A 27 0.35 -2.10 13.78
CA ASN A 27 0.42 -3.56 13.65
C ASN A 27 1.34 -4.12 14.72
N LYS A 28 0.75 -4.65 15.79
CA LYS A 28 1.46 -5.27 16.91
C LYS A 28 1.27 -6.79 16.92
N ARG A 29 0.88 -7.36 15.80
CA ARG A 29 0.62 -8.81 15.70
C ARG A 29 1.91 -9.61 15.83
N LEU A 30 1.78 -10.77 16.43
CA LEU A 30 2.89 -11.70 16.62
C LEU A 30 2.80 -12.91 15.69
N ASP A 31 1.83 -12.90 14.79
CA ASP A 31 1.62 -13.99 13.83
C ASP A 31 2.25 -13.64 12.49
N GLU A 32 1.90 -14.39 11.46
CA GLU A 32 2.45 -14.24 10.12
C GLU A 32 2.07 -12.92 9.42
N PHE A 33 1.18 -12.13 10.02
CA PHE A 33 0.74 -10.84 9.46
C PHE A 33 1.39 -9.65 10.17
N GLY A 34 2.35 -9.86 11.05
CA GLY A 34 2.97 -8.77 11.79
C GLY A 34 4.45 -9.01 12.04
N GLY A 35 5.11 -7.98 12.53
CA GLY A 35 6.53 -8.00 12.84
C GLY A 35 7.39 -7.48 11.68
N SER A 36 7.86 -8.37 10.83
CA SER A 36 8.73 -7.99 9.72
C SER A 36 7.97 -7.23 8.64
N PHE A 37 8.73 -6.54 7.78
CA PHE A 37 8.16 -5.87 6.60
C PHE A 37 7.35 -6.87 5.77
N GLU A 38 7.91 -8.02 5.47
CA GLU A 38 7.24 -9.04 4.67
C GLU A 38 5.90 -9.46 5.29
N ASN A 39 5.89 -9.66 6.60
CA ASN A 39 4.66 -10.04 7.30
C ASN A 39 3.61 -8.92 7.27
N ARG A 40 4.03 -7.66 7.44
CA ARG A 40 3.11 -6.54 7.41
C ARG A 40 2.52 -6.33 6.01
N MET A 41 3.24 -6.73 4.97
CA MET A 41 2.75 -6.64 3.59
C MET A 41 1.84 -7.79 3.21
N ARG A 42 1.82 -8.87 3.98
CA ARG A 42 1.14 -10.12 3.59
C ARG A 42 -0.35 -9.93 3.31
N PHE A 43 -1.03 -9.18 4.16
CA PHE A 43 -2.47 -8.95 3.98
C PHE A 43 -2.75 -8.20 2.67
N SER A 44 -1.99 -7.15 2.41
CA SER A 44 -2.12 -6.39 1.17
C SER A 44 -1.84 -7.25 -0.05
N ARG A 45 -0.81 -8.08 0.02
CA ARG A 45 -0.47 -8.99 -1.09
C ARG A 45 -1.61 -9.95 -1.38
N LEU A 46 -2.19 -10.55 -0.34
CA LEU A 46 -3.29 -11.49 -0.50
C LEU A 46 -4.51 -10.83 -1.12
N ILE A 47 -4.82 -9.59 -0.72
CA ILE A 47 -5.93 -8.84 -1.31
C ILE A 47 -5.68 -8.59 -2.79
N ILE A 48 -4.48 -8.13 -3.15
CA ILE A 48 -4.15 -7.85 -4.54
C ILE A 48 -4.24 -9.11 -5.39
N GLU A 49 -3.67 -10.21 -4.88
CA GLU A 49 -3.70 -11.49 -5.59
C GLU A 49 -5.13 -11.95 -5.83
N GLU A 50 -5.99 -11.83 -4.81
CA GLU A 50 -7.39 -12.24 -4.95
C GLU A 50 -8.16 -11.35 -5.91
N VAL A 51 -7.96 -10.04 -5.86
CA VAL A 51 -8.61 -9.11 -6.78
C VAL A 51 -8.19 -9.41 -8.21
N LYS A 52 -6.91 -9.63 -8.45
CA LYS A 52 -6.42 -9.94 -9.79
C LYS A 52 -6.96 -11.28 -10.30
N LYS A 53 -7.06 -12.25 -9.42
CA LYS A 53 -7.64 -13.55 -9.76
C LYS A 53 -9.11 -13.43 -10.14
N MET A 54 -9.89 -12.72 -9.34
CA MET A 54 -11.33 -12.57 -9.57
C MET A 54 -11.63 -11.71 -10.80
N THR A 55 -10.75 -10.80 -11.15
CA THR A 55 -10.92 -9.96 -12.33
C THR A 55 -10.23 -10.53 -13.56
N GLU A 56 -9.56 -11.68 -13.41
CA GLU A 56 -8.84 -12.36 -14.49
C GLU A 56 -7.76 -11.46 -15.14
N GLY A 57 -7.25 -10.48 -14.40
CA GLY A 57 -6.26 -9.55 -14.90
C GLY A 57 -6.79 -8.58 -15.95
N LYS A 58 -8.11 -8.46 -16.08
CA LYS A 58 -8.71 -7.66 -17.16
C LYS A 58 -8.87 -6.19 -16.83
N ILE A 59 -8.68 -5.80 -15.57
CA ILE A 59 -8.80 -4.41 -15.15
C ILE A 59 -7.53 -3.98 -14.43
N ALA A 60 -7.31 -2.66 -14.36
CA ALA A 60 -6.19 -2.11 -13.61
C ALA A 60 -6.50 -2.16 -12.12
N VAL A 61 -5.49 -2.50 -11.32
CA VAL A 61 -5.59 -2.51 -9.86
C VAL A 61 -4.64 -1.46 -9.32
N LEU A 62 -5.20 -0.51 -8.59
CA LEU A 62 -4.45 0.57 -7.97
C LEU A 62 -4.59 0.48 -6.46
N ALA A 63 -3.74 1.20 -5.74
CA ALA A 63 -3.84 1.30 -4.29
C ALA A 63 -3.60 2.74 -3.86
N ARG A 64 -4.30 3.13 -2.80
CA ARG A 64 -4.04 4.39 -2.11
C ARG A 64 -3.33 4.06 -0.81
N ILE A 65 -2.13 4.61 -0.62
CA ILE A 65 -1.33 4.38 0.57
C ILE A 65 -0.95 5.74 1.19
N ASN A 66 -0.62 5.73 2.47
CA ASN A 66 -0.08 6.94 3.12
C ASN A 66 1.34 7.17 2.63
N SER A 67 1.70 8.44 2.40
CA SER A 67 3.09 8.79 2.14
C SER A 67 3.92 8.74 3.42
N CYS A 68 3.32 9.08 4.54
CA CYS A 68 3.88 8.88 5.87
C CYS A 68 2.75 8.94 6.90
N ASP A 69 3.04 8.48 8.13
CA ASP A 69 2.05 8.50 9.20
C ASP A 69 2.11 9.77 10.04
N GLU A 70 3.18 10.55 9.91
CA GLU A 70 3.41 11.80 10.64
C GLU A 70 3.41 11.65 12.16
N VAL A 71 3.67 10.43 12.66
CA VAL A 71 3.72 10.15 14.08
C VAL A 71 4.95 9.29 14.39
N PRO A 72 5.54 9.42 15.60
CA PRO A 72 6.68 8.58 15.98
C PRO A 72 6.33 7.10 15.93
N GLY A 73 7.23 6.29 15.36
CA GLY A 73 7.03 4.86 15.24
C GLY A 73 6.16 4.44 14.07
N GLY A 74 5.58 5.38 13.35
CA GLY A 74 4.80 5.10 12.15
C GLY A 74 5.67 5.05 10.90
N LEU A 75 5.03 4.92 9.75
CA LEU A 75 5.71 4.87 8.47
C LEU A 75 6.27 6.25 8.09
N ASP A 76 7.50 6.26 7.57
CA ASP A 76 8.07 7.47 6.96
C ASP A 76 8.04 7.34 5.43
N VAL A 77 8.57 8.35 4.73
CA VAL A 77 8.53 8.35 3.27
C VAL A 77 9.35 7.21 2.66
N HIS A 78 10.41 6.78 3.33
CA HIS A 78 11.22 5.66 2.85
C HIS A 78 10.47 4.35 2.99
N ASP A 79 9.74 4.18 4.08
CA ASP A 79 8.88 3.01 4.29
C ASP A 79 7.79 2.95 3.24
N SER A 80 7.16 4.08 2.94
CA SER A 80 6.10 4.13 1.94
C SER A 80 6.61 3.84 0.53
N ALA A 81 7.83 4.30 0.22
CA ALA A 81 8.45 3.96 -1.06
C ALA A 81 8.70 2.45 -1.18
N ALA A 82 9.16 1.82 -0.10
CA ALA A 82 9.36 0.38 -0.08
C ALA A 82 8.04 -0.38 -0.23
N ILE A 83 6.98 0.10 0.42
CA ILE A 83 5.65 -0.47 0.29
C ILE A 83 5.17 -0.36 -1.15
N ALA A 84 5.31 0.81 -1.76
CA ALA A 84 4.88 1.02 -3.15
C ALA A 84 5.61 0.06 -4.10
N ALA A 85 6.92 -0.08 -3.94
CA ALA A 85 7.70 -0.99 -4.78
C ALA A 85 7.27 -2.45 -4.59
N TYR A 86 7.02 -2.86 -3.35
CA TYR A 86 6.54 -4.20 -3.07
C TYR A 86 5.19 -4.46 -3.73
N LEU A 87 4.27 -3.51 -3.61
CA LEU A 87 2.92 -3.66 -4.17
C LEU A 87 2.93 -3.68 -5.69
N GLU A 88 3.80 -2.93 -6.34
CA GLU A 88 3.97 -3.03 -7.80
C GLU A 88 4.42 -4.43 -8.18
N GLY A 89 5.31 -5.03 -7.42
CA GLY A 89 5.74 -6.41 -7.63
C GLY A 89 4.62 -7.42 -7.48
N CYS A 90 3.56 -7.08 -6.73
CA CYS A 90 2.38 -7.93 -6.57
C CYS A 90 1.39 -7.79 -7.72
N GLY A 91 1.58 -6.82 -8.59
CA GLY A 91 0.73 -6.64 -9.76
C GLY A 91 -0.09 -5.36 -9.79
N LEU A 92 0.16 -4.42 -8.89
CA LEU A 92 -0.46 -3.11 -8.99
C LEU A 92 0.06 -2.36 -10.21
N MET A 93 -0.75 -1.43 -10.71
CA MET A 93 -0.34 -0.57 -11.80
C MET A 93 0.86 0.28 -11.36
N PRO A 94 1.96 0.30 -12.13
CA PRO A 94 3.12 1.11 -11.78
C PRO A 94 2.78 2.61 -11.76
N PHE A 95 3.52 3.37 -10.98
CA PHE A 95 3.38 4.83 -10.98
C PHE A 95 3.81 5.38 -12.34
N MET A 96 2.92 6.14 -12.98
CA MET A 96 3.21 6.74 -14.28
C MET A 96 4.15 7.92 -14.14
N TYR A 97 4.15 8.58 -12.99
CA TYR A 97 4.96 9.78 -12.75
C TYR A 97 5.69 9.62 -11.39
N PRO A 98 6.76 8.80 -11.37
CA PRO A 98 7.50 8.54 -10.14
C PRO A 98 8.01 9.79 -9.42
N GLU A 99 8.42 10.79 -10.20
CA GLU A 99 8.92 12.04 -9.63
C GLU A 99 7.83 12.81 -8.88
N LEU A 100 6.59 12.75 -9.32
CA LEU A 100 5.48 13.38 -8.61
C LEU A 100 5.18 12.65 -7.32
N PHE A 101 5.26 11.34 -7.34
CA PHE A 101 5.07 10.52 -6.16
C PHE A 101 6.13 10.84 -5.10
N ILE A 102 7.40 10.87 -5.52
CA ILE A 102 8.52 11.19 -4.64
C ILE A 102 8.36 12.59 -4.06
N SER A 103 7.96 13.56 -4.89
CA SER A 103 7.75 14.93 -4.46
C SER A 103 6.67 15.03 -3.38
N ALA A 104 5.56 14.32 -3.57
CA ALA A 104 4.48 14.28 -2.59
C ALA A 104 4.93 13.66 -1.27
N MET A 105 5.73 12.60 -1.35
CA MET A 105 6.28 11.96 -0.16
C MET A 105 7.23 12.89 0.59
N ASN A 106 8.04 13.64 -0.14
CA ASN A 106 8.95 14.60 0.48
C ASN A 106 8.19 15.68 1.24
N LEU A 107 7.08 16.14 0.70
CA LEU A 107 6.24 17.12 1.39
C LEU A 107 5.70 16.56 2.71
N CYS A 108 5.27 15.31 2.70
CA CYS A 108 4.77 14.67 3.91
C CYS A 108 5.89 14.46 4.94
N GLY A 109 7.07 14.05 4.52
CA GLY A 109 8.17 13.77 5.40
C GLY A 109 9.00 14.99 5.79
N HIS A 110 8.60 16.19 5.38
CA HIS A 110 9.38 17.39 5.61
C HIS A 110 9.38 17.76 7.08
N PRO A 111 10.56 17.96 7.69
CA PRO A 111 10.62 18.39 9.09
C PRO A 111 10.05 19.79 9.24
N GLN A 112 9.36 19.99 10.33
CA GLN A 112 8.76 21.28 10.66
C GLN A 112 9.74 22.16 11.42
#